data_4ef1488ace95a9b39c585fd3d20a37b8
#
_entry.id   4ef1488ace95a9b39c585fd3d20a37b8
#
_cell.length_a   1.000
_cell.length_b   1.000
_cell.length_c   1.000
_cell.angle_alpha   90.00
_cell.angle_beta   90.00
_cell.angle_gamma   90.00
#
_symmetry.space_group_name_H-M   'P 1'
#
loop_
_entity.id
_entity.type
_entity.pdbx_description
1 polymer ?
#
loop_
_entity_poly.entity_id
_entity_poly.type
_entity_poly.pdbx_seq_one_letter_code
_entity_poly.pdbx_strand_id
1 'polypeptide(L)'
;MVMDVNLNSTLASLQFAEKHNARYVYTSSPEAYGESEIMPLGGDESSVFPDASQHQRHAYGASKYLGEVAVHHAVRHGLDARIVRPFNGYGPRLLGDEYGQVVSMMMKSALEEGVLIVHGDGHQTRSLTHVDDLVKGIQQAGELEDLSGTSFNLGSEREITMLELAQQISRLVHQETGTLPELVFEQGYPGDSKRRTPNLDTARETLAWNAEISLEQGLLQSLRSML
;
A
#
# COMPACT_ATOMS: atom_id res chain seq x y z
N MET A 1 -12.83 8.70 -14.01
CA MET A 1 -12.98 8.60 -12.55
C MET A 1 -11.63 8.51 -11.82
N VAL A 2 -10.72 7.53 -12.12
CA VAL A 2 -9.41 7.45 -11.42
C VAL A 2 -8.59 8.73 -11.55
N MET A 3 -8.47 9.28 -12.77
CA MET A 3 -7.75 10.53 -13.01
C MET A 3 -8.39 11.73 -12.30
N ASP A 4 -9.72 11.81 -12.26
CA ASP A 4 -10.41 12.91 -11.56
C ASP A 4 -10.18 12.84 -10.06
N VAL A 5 -10.33 11.67 -9.46
CA VAL A 5 -10.15 11.49 -8.01
C VAL A 5 -8.68 11.64 -7.62
N ASN A 6 -7.75 11.01 -8.33
CA ASN A 6 -6.36 11.03 -7.91
C ASN A 6 -5.58 12.27 -8.38
N LEU A 7 -5.66 12.62 -9.67
CA LEU A 7 -4.84 13.71 -10.20
C LEU A 7 -5.49 15.08 -9.97
N ASN A 8 -6.76 15.27 -10.37
CA ASN A 8 -7.39 16.57 -10.25
C ASN A 8 -7.55 17.00 -8.79
N SER A 9 -7.87 16.08 -7.86
CA SER A 9 -7.91 16.41 -6.43
C SER A 9 -6.53 16.75 -5.87
N THR A 10 -5.47 16.07 -6.34
CA THR A 10 -4.09 16.41 -5.97
C THR A 10 -3.72 17.81 -6.43
N LEU A 11 -4.00 18.17 -7.68
CA LEU A 11 -3.74 19.51 -8.19
C LEU A 11 -4.51 20.59 -7.41
N ALA A 12 -5.78 20.35 -7.11
CA ALA A 12 -6.59 21.28 -6.33
C ALA A 12 -6.06 21.44 -4.89
N SER A 13 -5.65 20.35 -4.24
CA SER A 13 -5.10 20.39 -2.88
C SER A 13 -3.70 21.03 -2.83
N LEU A 14 -2.86 20.84 -3.85
CA LEU A 14 -1.60 21.56 -3.98
C LEU A 14 -1.81 23.09 -4.11
N GLN A 15 -2.72 23.52 -4.98
CA GLN A 15 -3.08 24.95 -5.11
C GLN A 15 -3.59 25.52 -3.78
N PHE A 16 -4.37 24.75 -3.02
CA PHE A 16 -4.81 25.16 -1.69
C PHE A 16 -3.63 25.31 -0.72
N ALA A 17 -2.72 24.32 -0.70
CA ALA A 17 -1.53 24.36 0.15
C ALA A 17 -0.61 25.55 -0.19
N GLU A 18 -0.35 25.81 -1.47
CA GLU A 18 0.42 26.98 -1.95
C GLU A 18 -0.22 28.29 -1.49
N LYS A 19 -1.55 28.45 -1.70
CA LYS A 19 -2.28 29.66 -1.32
C LYS A 19 -2.20 29.96 0.18
N HIS A 20 -2.15 28.92 1.02
CA HIS A 20 -2.16 29.05 2.47
C HIS A 20 -0.77 28.85 3.11
N ASN A 21 0.28 28.70 2.31
CA ASN A 21 1.64 28.38 2.77
C ASN A 21 1.62 27.20 3.77
N ALA A 22 0.84 26.17 3.44
CA ALA A 22 0.65 25.00 4.28
C ALA A 22 1.59 23.86 3.84
N ARG A 23 2.16 23.14 4.80
CA ARG A 23 2.89 21.91 4.54
C ARG A 23 1.97 20.86 3.91
N TYR A 24 2.47 20.15 2.90
CA TYR A 24 1.69 19.17 2.15
C TYR A 24 2.35 17.79 2.19
N VAL A 25 1.59 16.77 2.61
CA VAL A 25 2.03 15.37 2.54
C VAL A 25 1.17 14.64 1.51
N TYR A 26 1.80 14.20 0.43
CA TYR A 26 1.14 13.44 -0.62
C TYR A 26 1.21 11.95 -0.34
N THR A 27 0.07 11.31 -0.13
CA THR A 27 0.00 9.85 -0.05
C THR A 27 -0.08 9.26 -1.46
N SER A 28 1.07 8.79 -1.93
CA SER A 28 1.23 8.08 -3.19
C SER A 28 0.97 6.57 -3.01
N SER A 29 1.63 5.73 -3.79
CA SER A 29 1.50 4.28 -3.77
C SER A 29 2.74 3.64 -4.38
N PRO A 30 3.11 2.40 -4.02
CA PRO A 30 4.11 1.62 -4.76
C PRO A 30 3.72 1.36 -6.22
N GLU A 31 2.44 1.49 -6.58
CA GLU A 31 2.00 1.43 -7.98
C GLU A 31 2.59 2.55 -8.85
N ALA A 32 3.08 3.66 -8.25
CA ALA A 32 3.77 4.72 -8.98
C ALA A 32 5.09 4.25 -9.63
N TYR A 33 5.70 3.16 -9.16
CA TYR A 33 6.85 2.53 -9.81
C TYR A 33 6.50 1.74 -11.09
N GLY A 34 5.20 1.48 -11.31
CA GLY A 34 4.74 0.69 -12.46
C GLY A 34 5.22 -0.78 -12.40
N GLU A 35 5.75 -1.26 -13.53
CA GLU A 35 6.24 -2.63 -13.71
C GLU A 35 7.76 -2.77 -13.45
N SER A 36 8.34 -1.98 -12.55
CA SER A 36 9.76 -2.12 -12.21
C SER A 36 10.06 -3.54 -11.72
N GLU A 37 11.08 -4.17 -12.31
CA GLU A 37 11.60 -5.48 -11.90
C GLU A 37 12.73 -5.35 -10.86
N ILE A 38 13.19 -4.12 -10.58
CA ILE A 38 14.26 -3.85 -9.63
C ILE A 38 13.69 -3.93 -8.22
N MET A 39 14.27 -4.80 -7.39
CA MET A 39 13.83 -4.99 -6.00
C MET A 39 15.04 -4.92 -5.05
N PRO A 40 14.88 -4.29 -3.88
CA PRO A 40 13.68 -3.60 -3.37
C PRO A 40 13.40 -2.29 -4.12
N LEU A 41 12.11 -1.88 -4.22
CA LEU A 41 11.70 -0.62 -4.85
C LEU A 41 12.12 0.58 -3.99
N GLY A 42 12.66 1.62 -4.60
CA GLY A 42 12.93 2.89 -3.90
C GLY A 42 14.35 3.43 -4.02
N GLY A 43 15.08 3.03 -5.04
CA GLY A 43 16.34 3.68 -5.43
C GLY A 43 16.14 4.73 -6.52
N ASP A 44 17.12 4.85 -7.39
CA ASP A 44 17.12 5.77 -8.55
C ASP A 44 16.47 5.13 -9.80
N GLU A 45 15.73 4.03 -9.62
CA GLU A 45 15.08 3.35 -10.73
C GLU A 45 13.94 4.17 -11.32
N SER A 46 13.84 4.13 -12.64
CA SER A 46 12.76 4.77 -13.36
C SER A 46 11.44 4.03 -13.17
N SER A 47 10.34 4.76 -13.08
CA SER A 47 9.00 4.18 -13.19
C SER A 47 8.79 3.63 -14.58
N VAL A 48 8.24 2.41 -14.68
CA VAL A 48 8.02 1.70 -15.95
C VAL A 48 6.53 1.45 -16.12
N PHE A 49 5.97 1.92 -17.22
CA PHE A 49 4.56 1.68 -17.57
C PHE A 49 4.46 1.03 -18.96
N PRO A 50 3.50 0.12 -19.17
CA PRO A 50 3.28 -0.49 -20.50
C PRO A 50 2.75 0.53 -21.49
N ASP A 51 2.59 0.09 -22.76
CA ASP A 51 1.90 0.87 -23.77
C ASP A 51 0.52 1.33 -23.29
N ALA A 52 0.18 2.58 -23.59
CA ALA A 52 -1.04 3.21 -23.07
C ALA A 52 -2.33 2.48 -23.50
N SER A 53 -2.32 1.71 -24.58
CA SER A 53 -3.46 0.87 -24.99
C SER A 53 -3.69 -0.33 -24.08
N GLN A 54 -2.68 -0.71 -23.27
CA GLN A 54 -2.71 -1.82 -22.32
C GLN A 54 -2.87 -1.34 -20.87
N HIS A 55 -3.25 -0.09 -20.66
CA HIS A 55 -3.22 0.61 -19.37
C HIS A 55 -4.20 0.11 -18.31
N GLN A 56 -5.15 -0.78 -18.62
CA GLN A 56 -6.33 -1.10 -17.78
C GLN A 56 -6.01 -1.23 -16.28
N ARG A 57 -4.86 -1.82 -15.95
CA ARG A 57 -4.40 -1.97 -14.56
C ARG A 57 -3.57 -0.77 -14.08
N HIS A 58 -2.89 -0.06 -14.97
CA HIS A 58 -1.88 0.92 -14.61
C HIS A 58 -2.41 2.36 -14.49
N ALA A 59 -3.68 2.61 -14.79
CA ALA A 59 -4.27 3.96 -14.68
C ALA A 59 -4.12 4.54 -13.25
N TYR A 60 -4.27 3.70 -12.22
CA TYR A 60 -4.06 4.11 -10.83
C TYR A 60 -2.59 4.47 -10.57
N GLY A 61 -1.65 3.58 -10.89
CA GLY A 61 -0.22 3.82 -10.72
C GLY A 61 0.27 5.06 -11.47
N ALA A 62 -0.13 5.19 -12.74
CA ALA A 62 0.18 6.37 -13.55
C ALA A 62 -0.40 7.67 -12.96
N SER A 63 -1.62 7.63 -12.41
CA SER A 63 -2.21 8.80 -11.76
C SER A 63 -1.45 9.21 -10.49
N LYS A 64 -0.96 8.23 -9.70
CA LYS A 64 -0.12 8.48 -8.53
C LYS A 64 1.25 9.03 -8.92
N TYR A 65 1.89 8.48 -9.95
CA TYR A 65 3.13 9.01 -10.50
C TYR A 65 2.99 10.46 -10.97
N LEU A 66 1.93 10.79 -11.72
CA LEU A 66 1.66 12.17 -12.13
C LEU A 66 1.41 13.10 -10.94
N GLY A 67 0.78 12.61 -9.88
CA GLY A 67 0.65 13.33 -8.61
C GLY A 67 2.00 13.65 -7.98
N GLU A 68 2.94 12.69 -7.95
CA GLU A 68 4.31 12.92 -7.48
C GLU A 68 5.05 13.96 -8.32
N VAL A 69 4.90 13.91 -9.66
CA VAL A 69 5.46 14.92 -10.57
C VAL A 69 4.93 16.31 -10.23
N ALA A 70 3.61 16.44 -9.96
CA ALA A 70 3.00 17.71 -9.57
C ALA A 70 3.53 18.19 -8.20
N VAL A 71 3.69 17.31 -7.22
CA VAL A 71 4.29 17.66 -5.91
C VAL A 71 5.72 18.16 -6.07
N HIS A 72 6.57 17.44 -6.82
CA HIS A 72 7.95 17.88 -7.06
C HIS A 72 8.02 19.21 -7.85
N HIS A 73 7.03 19.46 -8.72
CA HIS A 73 6.92 20.76 -9.38
C HIS A 73 6.62 21.87 -8.35
N ALA A 74 5.65 21.66 -7.47
CA ALA A 74 5.30 22.63 -6.42
C ALA A 74 6.46 22.88 -5.44
N VAL A 75 7.21 21.83 -5.07
CA VAL A 75 8.44 21.98 -4.25
C VAL A 75 9.46 22.88 -4.91
N ARG A 76 9.70 22.73 -6.22
CA ARG A 76 10.61 23.63 -6.96
C ARG A 76 10.16 25.09 -6.99
N HIS A 77 8.87 25.34 -6.72
CA HIS A 77 8.29 26.68 -6.59
C HIS A 77 8.15 27.14 -5.14
N GLY A 78 8.71 26.40 -4.19
CA GLY A 78 8.83 26.81 -2.79
C GLY A 78 7.80 26.22 -1.84
N LEU A 79 6.92 25.31 -2.28
CA LEU A 79 6.01 24.62 -1.37
C LEU A 79 6.79 23.61 -0.50
N ASP A 80 6.54 23.62 0.82
CA ASP A 80 7.01 22.57 1.72
C ASP A 80 6.13 21.33 1.56
N ALA A 81 6.56 20.38 0.71
CA ALA A 81 5.82 19.18 0.42
C ALA A 81 6.71 17.94 0.41
N ARG A 82 6.12 16.79 0.78
CA ARG A 82 6.77 15.48 0.78
C ARG A 82 5.82 14.39 0.31
N ILE A 83 6.40 13.26 -0.08
CA ILE A 83 5.69 12.12 -0.64
C ILE A 83 5.87 10.92 0.27
N VAL A 84 4.79 10.19 0.54
CA VAL A 84 4.83 8.89 1.20
C VAL A 84 4.20 7.83 0.29
N ARG A 85 4.81 6.66 0.20
CA ARG A 85 4.33 5.50 -0.57
C ARG A 85 4.06 4.34 0.39
N PRO A 86 2.84 4.20 0.92
CA PRO A 86 2.47 3.09 1.80
C PRO A 86 2.40 1.78 1.01
N PHE A 87 3.10 0.75 1.48
CA PHE A 87 3.11 -0.58 0.87
C PHE A 87 2.10 -1.49 1.53
N ASN A 88 1.13 -1.99 0.74
CA ASN A 88 0.16 -3.03 1.10
C ASN A 88 -0.40 -2.87 2.52
N GLY A 89 -0.99 -1.71 2.80
CA GLY A 89 -1.57 -1.40 4.09
C GLY A 89 -2.75 -2.33 4.43
N TYR A 90 -2.80 -2.82 5.67
CA TYR A 90 -3.93 -3.58 6.19
C TYR A 90 -4.20 -3.19 7.64
N GLY A 91 -5.38 -3.53 8.15
CA GLY A 91 -5.74 -3.22 9.53
C GLY A 91 -7.25 -3.12 9.74
N PRO A 92 -7.68 -2.79 10.97
CA PRO A 92 -9.09 -2.58 11.28
C PRO A 92 -9.76 -1.56 10.36
N ARG A 93 -11.06 -1.76 10.08
CA ARG A 93 -11.92 -0.90 9.24
C ARG A 93 -11.60 -0.91 7.74
N LEU A 94 -10.67 -1.74 7.27
CA LEU A 94 -10.48 -1.96 5.84
C LEU A 94 -11.63 -2.83 5.32
N LEU A 95 -12.38 -2.32 4.33
CA LEU A 95 -13.52 -3.02 3.77
C LEU A 95 -13.07 -4.22 2.92
N GLY A 96 -13.74 -5.37 3.11
CA GLY A 96 -13.50 -6.60 2.33
C GLY A 96 -14.43 -6.70 1.13
N ASP A 97 -14.58 -5.64 0.34
CA ASP A 97 -15.35 -5.60 -0.89
C ASP A 97 -14.47 -5.78 -2.15
N GLU A 98 -15.05 -5.64 -3.34
CA GLU A 98 -14.33 -5.76 -4.61
C GLU A 98 -13.16 -4.78 -4.80
N TYR A 99 -13.11 -3.71 -4.01
CA TYR A 99 -12.03 -2.74 -3.94
C TYR A 99 -11.10 -2.95 -2.74
N GLY A 100 -11.40 -3.97 -1.92
CA GLY A 100 -10.66 -4.29 -0.70
C GLY A 100 -9.26 -4.85 -0.98
N GLN A 101 -8.43 -4.76 0.04
CA GLN A 101 -7.11 -5.39 0.02
C GLN A 101 -7.23 -6.89 0.37
N VAL A 102 -6.28 -7.69 -0.08
CA VAL A 102 -6.29 -9.14 0.06
C VAL A 102 -6.59 -9.64 1.48
N VAL A 103 -6.04 -8.98 2.52
CA VAL A 103 -6.26 -9.37 3.93
C VAL A 103 -7.74 -9.26 4.31
N SER A 104 -8.36 -8.11 4.02
CA SER A 104 -9.78 -7.88 4.37
C SER A 104 -10.72 -8.77 3.56
N MET A 105 -10.43 -8.99 2.27
CA MET A 105 -11.20 -9.89 1.42
C MET A 105 -11.14 -11.34 1.92
N MET A 106 -9.94 -11.85 2.23
CA MET A 106 -9.76 -13.20 2.77
C MET A 106 -10.47 -13.38 4.12
N MET A 107 -10.35 -12.39 5.03
CA MET A 107 -11.02 -12.46 6.33
C MET A 107 -12.54 -12.46 6.20
N LYS A 108 -13.07 -11.58 5.35
CA LYS A 108 -14.52 -11.50 5.11
C LYS A 108 -15.05 -12.80 4.53
N SER A 109 -14.46 -13.33 3.48
CA SER A 109 -14.87 -14.60 2.87
C SER A 109 -14.76 -15.77 3.86
N ALA A 110 -13.71 -15.80 4.68
CA ALA A 110 -13.55 -16.80 5.73
C ALA A 110 -14.66 -16.74 6.80
N LEU A 111 -15.10 -15.52 7.18
CA LEU A 111 -16.13 -15.31 8.20
C LEU A 111 -17.55 -15.52 7.67
N GLU A 112 -17.85 -15.03 6.46
CA GLU A 112 -19.21 -15.03 5.89
C GLU A 112 -19.50 -16.31 5.11
N GLU A 113 -18.51 -16.85 4.38
CA GLU A 113 -18.70 -17.96 3.45
C GLU A 113 -17.98 -19.24 3.89
N GLY A 114 -17.10 -19.16 4.89
CA GLY A 114 -16.31 -20.29 5.37
C GLY A 114 -15.22 -20.74 4.39
N VAL A 115 -14.80 -19.86 3.47
CA VAL A 115 -13.76 -20.15 2.45
C VAL A 115 -12.66 -19.11 2.45
N LEU A 116 -11.45 -19.53 2.05
CA LEU A 116 -10.29 -18.67 1.81
C LEU A 116 -9.83 -18.85 0.37
N ILE A 117 -10.02 -17.83 -0.45
CA ILE A 117 -9.69 -17.87 -1.87
C ILE A 117 -8.23 -17.48 -2.07
N VAL A 118 -7.45 -18.33 -2.72
CA VAL A 118 -6.07 -18.11 -3.14
C VAL A 118 -6.02 -18.08 -4.67
N HIS A 119 -5.67 -16.93 -5.23
CA HIS A 119 -5.54 -16.79 -6.69
C HIS A 119 -4.19 -17.31 -7.19
N GLY A 120 -4.21 -18.08 -8.29
CA GLY A 120 -3.04 -18.75 -8.83
C GLY A 120 -2.57 -19.90 -7.95
N ASP A 121 -1.25 -20.11 -7.88
CA ASP A 121 -0.62 -21.11 -7.03
C ASP A 121 -0.32 -20.60 -5.60
N GLY A 122 -0.59 -19.33 -5.33
CA GLY A 122 -0.35 -18.69 -4.04
C GLY A 122 1.12 -18.38 -3.72
N HIS A 123 2.05 -18.57 -4.65
CA HIS A 123 3.47 -18.31 -4.44
C HIS A 123 3.88 -16.84 -4.63
N GLN A 124 3.00 -15.99 -5.18
CA GLN A 124 3.24 -14.55 -5.24
C GLN A 124 3.39 -13.98 -3.82
N THR A 125 4.38 -13.10 -3.63
CA THR A 125 4.68 -12.52 -2.31
C THR A 125 4.21 -11.08 -2.18
N ARG A 126 3.88 -10.69 -0.96
CA ARG A 126 3.59 -9.30 -0.57
C ARG A 126 4.28 -8.96 0.74
N SER A 127 4.65 -7.70 0.88
CA SER A 127 5.06 -7.10 2.14
C SER A 127 3.87 -6.35 2.73
N LEU A 128 3.27 -6.90 3.76
CA LEU A 128 2.07 -6.35 4.41
C LEU A 128 2.45 -5.47 5.59
N THR A 129 1.84 -4.29 5.72
CA THR A 129 2.16 -3.32 6.76
C THR A 129 0.91 -2.89 7.50
N HIS A 130 0.92 -2.95 8.82
CA HIS A 130 -0.22 -2.55 9.64
C HIS A 130 -0.49 -1.05 9.50
N VAL A 131 -1.76 -0.68 9.49
CA VAL A 131 -2.20 0.70 9.29
C VAL A 131 -1.65 1.67 10.33
N ASP A 132 -1.51 1.26 11.58
CA ASP A 132 -0.99 2.12 12.65
C ASP A 132 0.50 2.46 12.44
N ASP A 133 1.30 1.51 11.93
CA ASP A 133 2.68 1.80 11.54
C ASP A 133 2.73 2.78 10.36
N LEU A 134 1.87 2.60 9.35
CA LEU A 134 1.80 3.51 8.21
C LEU A 134 1.39 4.93 8.65
N VAL A 135 0.37 5.05 9.50
CA VAL A 135 -0.09 6.35 10.04
C VAL A 135 1.02 7.05 10.81
N LYS A 136 1.76 6.31 11.67
CA LYS A 136 2.93 6.85 12.39
C LYS A 136 3.98 7.42 11.43
N GLY A 137 4.31 6.70 10.36
CA GLY A 137 5.27 7.18 9.35
C GLY A 137 4.77 8.39 8.56
N ILE A 138 3.49 8.41 8.18
CA ILE A 138 2.86 9.57 7.52
C ILE A 138 2.88 10.79 8.42
N GLN A 139 2.56 10.63 9.71
CA GLN A 139 2.59 11.69 10.70
C GLN A 139 4.02 12.24 10.87
N GLN A 140 5.01 11.37 11.06
CA GLN A 140 6.42 11.78 11.16
C GLN A 140 6.89 12.55 9.92
N ALA A 141 6.54 12.08 8.70
CA ALA A 141 6.83 12.80 7.48
C ALA A 141 6.16 14.19 7.44
N GLY A 142 4.99 14.34 8.05
CA GLY A 142 4.27 15.61 8.15
C GLY A 142 4.82 16.57 9.21
N GLU A 143 5.33 16.07 10.32
CA GLU A 143 5.74 16.88 11.49
C GLU A 143 7.21 17.32 11.45
N LEU A 144 8.11 16.46 10.94
CA LEU A 144 9.54 16.76 10.91
C LEU A 144 9.88 17.89 9.93
N GLU A 145 10.86 18.71 10.32
CA GLU A 145 11.34 19.82 9.53
C GLU A 145 12.36 19.37 8.45
N ASP A 146 12.67 20.24 7.50
CA ASP A 146 13.73 20.07 6.49
C ASP A 146 13.60 18.84 5.58
N LEU A 147 12.35 18.35 5.36
CA LEU A 147 12.07 17.19 4.52
C LEU A 147 11.41 17.54 3.17
N SER A 148 11.38 18.82 2.80
CA SER A 148 10.75 19.25 1.55
C SER A 148 11.37 18.55 0.34
N GLY A 149 10.54 17.98 -0.54
CA GLY A 149 10.97 17.25 -1.73
C GLY A 149 11.37 15.80 -1.48
N THR A 150 11.34 15.32 -0.24
CA THR A 150 11.71 13.92 0.07
C THR A 150 10.54 12.97 -0.18
N SER A 151 10.87 11.78 -0.69
CA SER A 151 9.93 10.68 -0.89
C SER A 151 10.27 9.50 0.02
N PHE A 152 9.28 8.96 0.71
CA PHE A 152 9.44 7.87 1.66
C PHE A 152 8.61 6.66 1.25
N ASN A 153 9.24 5.49 1.18
CA ASN A 153 8.50 4.23 1.22
C ASN A 153 8.22 3.86 2.68
N LEU A 154 6.97 3.55 2.98
CA LEU A 154 6.54 3.05 4.29
C LEU A 154 6.01 1.62 4.11
N GLY A 155 6.68 0.65 4.70
CA GLY A 155 6.35 -0.75 4.48
C GLY A 155 7.06 -1.71 5.42
N SER A 156 6.82 -2.99 5.24
CA SER A 156 7.55 -4.07 5.90
C SER A 156 8.51 -4.71 4.89
N GLU A 157 9.69 -5.10 5.34
CA GLU A 157 10.62 -5.94 4.53
C GLU A 157 10.25 -7.43 4.59
N ARG A 158 9.38 -7.80 5.53
CA ARG A 158 8.94 -9.19 5.63
C ARG A 158 7.98 -9.54 4.50
N GLU A 159 8.43 -10.39 3.63
CA GLU A 159 7.60 -10.98 2.59
C GLU A 159 6.82 -12.19 3.12
N ILE A 160 5.60 -12.34 2.64
CA ILE A 160 4.77 -13.52 2.88
C ILE A 160 4.11 -13.93 1.56
N THR A 161 4.05 -15.23 1.29
CA THR A 161 3.27 -15.76 0.16
C THR A 161 1.77 -15.66 0.45
N MET A 162 0.96 -15.59 -0.60
CA MET A 162 -0.50 -15.56 -0.43
C MET A 162 -1.04 -16.85 0.20
N LEU A 163 -0.39 -17.98 -0.06
CA LEU A 163 -0.73 -19.26 0.59
C LEU A 163 -0.44 -19.23 2.09
N GLU A 164 0.75 -18.75 2.50
CA GLU A 164 1.09 -18.60 3.93
C GLU A 164 0.15 -17.62 4.65
N LEU A 165 -0.21 -16.52 3.97
CA LEU A 165 -1.18 -15.56 4.50
C LEU A 165 -2.54 -16.23 4.74
N ALA A 166 -3.07 -16.95 3.75
CA ALA A 166 -4.32 -17.68 3.87
C ALA A 166 -4.29 -18.70 5.02
N GLN A 167 -3.19 -19.45 5.16
CA GLN A 167 -3.01 -20.39 6.27
C GLN A 167 -2.95 -19.70 7.63
N GLN A 168 -2.32 -18.51 7.73
CA GLN A 168 -2.31 -17.74 8.99
C GLN A 168 -3.72 -17.23 9.33
N ILE A 169 -4.45 -16.68 8.36
CA ILE A 169 -5.83 -16.21 8.55
C ILE A 169 -6.73 -17.41 8.95
N SER A 170 -6.61 -18.54 8.27
CA SER A 170 -7.39 -19.76 8.59
C SER A 170 -7.21 -20.17 10.06
N ARG A 171 -5.97 -20.21 10.55
CA ARG A 171 -5.67 -20.52 11.96
C ARG A 171 -6.30 -19.52 12.93
N LEU A 172 -6.18 -18.21 12.64
CA LEU A 172 -6.75 -17.17 13.49
C LEU A 172 -8.28 -17.23 13.51
N VAL A 173 -8.93 -17.41 12.36
CA VAL A 173 -10.40 -17.57 12.29
C VAL A 173 -10.84 -18.78 13.09
N HIS A 174 -10.15 -19.93 12.95
CA HIS A 174 -10.47 -21.12 13.73
C HIS A 174 -10.30 -20.89 15.24
N GLN A 175 -9.26 -20.21 15.67
CA GLN A 175 -9.02 -19.89 17.09
C GLN A 175 -10.08 -18.96 17.69
N GLU A 176 -10.52 -17.95 16.94
CA GLU A 176 -11.47 -16.93 17.44
C GLU A 176 -12.94 -17.37 17.29
N THR A 177 -13.27 -18.22 16.31
CA THR A 177 -14.68 -18.58 15.98
C THR A 177 -15.02 -20.07 16.12
N GLY A 178 -14.02 -20.95 16.19
CA GLY A 178 -14.18 -22.39 16.12
C GLY A 178 -14.42 -22.95 14.71
N THR A 179 -14.58 -22.09 13.69
CA THR A 179 -14.81 -22.50 12.29
C THR A 179 -13.47 -22.59 11.56
N LEU A 180 -13.20 -23.69 10.88
CA LEU A 180 -12.02 -23.86 10.02
C LEU A 180 -12.42 -23.57 8.56
N PRO A 181 -12.00 -22.44 7.98
CA PRO A 181 -12.31 -22.12 6.59
C PRO A 181 -11.64 -23.10 5.61
N GLU A 182 -12.34 -23.43 4.52
CA GLU A 182 -11.79 -24.22 3.42
C GLU A 182 -10.88 -23.37 2.54
N LEU A 183 -9.71 -23.92 2.15
CA LEU A 183 -8.80 -23.28 1.20
C LEU A 183 -9.22 -23.63 -0.22
N VAL A 184 -9.55 -22.60 -1.03
CA VAL A 184 -9.98 -22.75 -2.42
C VAL A 184 -8.99 -22.03 -3.33
N PHE A 185 -8.55 -22.70 -4.40
CA PHE A 185 -7.67 -22.10 -5.40
C PHE A 185 -8.47 -21.69 -6.62
N GLU A 186 -8.28 -20.44 -7.05
CA GLU A 186 -8.91 -19.88 -8.25
C GLU A 186 -7.86 -19.42 -9.25
N GLN A 187 -8.30 -19.13 -10.48
CA GLN A 187 -7.40 -18.62 -11.53
C GLN A 187 -6.76 -17.30 -11.10
N GLY A 188 -5.45 -17.18 -11.28
CA GLY A 188 -4.72 -15.95 -11.00
C GLY A 188 -5.08 -14.80 -11.95
N TYR A 189 -4.87 -13.57 -11.51
CA TYR A 189 -5.10 -12.39 -12.32
C TYR A 189 -3.98 -12.18 -13.34
N PRO A 190 -4.30 -11.93 -14.63
CA PRO A 190 -3.29 -11.54 -15.61
C PRO A 190 -2.55 -10.27 -15.17
N GLY A 191 -1.22 -10.31 -15.22
CA GLY A 191 -0.36 -9.17 -14.84
C GLY A 191 -0.27 -8.92 -13.34
N ASP A 192 -0.60 -9.88 -12.47
CA ASP A 192 -0.33 -9.72 -11.04
C ASP A 192 1.18 -9.71 -10.77
N SER A 193 1.63 -8.72 -9.98
CA SER A 193 3.05 -8.59 -9.63
C SER A 193 3.48 -9.80 -8.80
N LYS A 194 4.55 -10.48 -9.25
CA LYS A 194 5.08 -11.65 -8.53
C LYS A 194 5.68 -11.27 -7.18
N ARG A 195 6.31 -10.09 -7.11
CA ARG A 195 7.02 -9.62 -5.92
C ARG A 195 6.95 -8.09 -5.83
N ARG A 196 6.80 -7.55 -4.61
CA ARG A 196 6.83 -6.11 -4.38
C ARG A 196 7.29 -5.81 -2.95
N THR A 197 8.55 -5.39 -2.82
CA THR A 197 9.23 -5.12 -1.54
C THR A 197 9.77 -3.70 -1.54
N PRO A 198 9.58 -2.89 -0.46
CA PRO A 198 10.15 -1.55 -0.36
C PRO A 198 11.63 -1.56 0.01
N ASN A 199 12.39 -0.58 -0.50
CA ASN A 199 13.57 -0.08 0.18
C ASN A 199 13.11 0.95 1.23
N LEU A 200 13.56 0.79 2.46
CA LEU A 200 13.14 1.61 3.61
C LEU A 200 14.25 2.50 4.16
N ASP A 201 15.42 2.53 3.52
CA ASP A 201 16.60 3.24 4.05
C ASP A 201 16.29 4.72 4.32
N THR A 202 15.68 5.43 3.38
CA THR A 202 15.30 6.83 3.56
C THR A 202 14.34 7.03 4.75
N ALA A 203 13.36 6.15 4.94
CA ALA A 203 12.43 6.26 6.07
C ALA A 203 13.14 5.98 7.40
N ARG A 204 14.05 5.01 7.44
CA ARG A 204 14.85 4.68 8.64
C ARG A 204 15.79 5.80 9.03
N GLU A 205 16.57 6.30 8.07
CA GLU A 205 17.61 7.28 8.33
C GLU A 205 17.04 8.66 8.65
N THR A 206 15.94 9.02 7.99
CA THR A 206 15.40 10.39 8.07
C THR A 206 14.25 10.52 9.06
N LEU A 207 13.32 9.54 9.09
CA LEU A 207 12.18 9.56 10.01
C LEU A 207 12.44 8.75 11.28
N ALA A 208 13.52 7.97 11.38
CA ALA A 208 13.73 6.94 12.40
C ALA A 208 12.54 5.96 12.47
N TRP A 209 11.90 5.69 11.32
CA TRP A 209 10.69 4.89 11.22
C TRP A 209 10.98 3.44 10.82
N ASN A 210 10.30 2.51 11.49
CA ASN A 210 10.21 1.09 11.11
C ASN A 210 8.79 0.60 11.37
N ALA A 211 8.38 -0.45 10.65
CA ALA A 211 7.18 -1.20 10.98
C ALA A 211 7.45 -2.05 12.25
N GLU A 212 6.66 -1.84 13.30
CA GLU A 212 6.83 -2.46 14.62
C GLU A 212 5.79 -3.55 14.91
N ILE A 213 4.60 -3.45 14.28
CA ILE A 213 3.50 -4.40 14.49
C ILE A 213 3.75 -5.67 13.68
N SER A 214 3.88 -6.80 14.37
CA SER A 214 4.03 -8.08 13.69
C SER A 214 2.80 -8.44 12.86
N LEU A 215 3.00 -9.19 11.76
CA LEU A 215 1.88 -9.62 10.91
C LEU A 215 0.80 -10.37 11.70
N GLU A 216 1.20 -11.26 12.60
CA GLU A 216 0.27 -12.03 13.43
C GLU A 216 -0.58 -11.12 14.35
N GLN A 217 0.05 -10.16 15.03
CA GLN A 217 -0.67 -9.18 15.85
C GLN A 217 -1.65 -8.35 15.03
N GLY A 218 -1.21 -7.82 13.89
CA GLY A 218 -2.05 -6.99 13.03
C GLY A 218 -3.20 -7.77 12.40
N LEU A 219 -2.97 -9.03 11.99
CA LEU A 219 -4.06 -9.91 11.49
C LEU A 219 -5.09 -10.18 12.58
N LEU A 220 -4.65 -10.47 13.81
CA LEU A 220 -5.57 -10.70 14.93
C LEU A 220 -6.40 -9.44 15.26
N GLN A 221 -5.78 -8.26 15.27
CA GLN A 221 -6.49 -6.98 15.46
C GLN A 221 -7.52 -6.74 14.35
N SER A 222 -7.14 -6.98 13.10
CA SER A 222 -8.02 -6.84 11.94
C SER A 222 -9.22 -7.79 12.04
N LEU A 223 -8.97 -9.07 12.33
CA LEU A 223 -10.02 -10.08 12.47
C LEU A 223 -11.01 -9.72 13.58
N ARG A 224 -10.51 -9.36 14.77
CA ARG A 224 -11.36 -8.97 15.91
C ARG A 224 -12.21 -7.73 15.66
N SER A 225 -11.78 -6.85 14.76
CA SER A 225 -12.57 -5.69 14.37
C SER A 225 -13.73 -6.03 13.42
N MET A 226 -13.76 -7.26 12.89
CA MET A 226 -14.82 -7.76 11.99
C MET A 226 -15.80 -8.70 12.69
N LEU A 227 -15.46 -9.19 13.89
CA LEU A 227 -16.33 -10.00 14.76
C LEU A 227 -17.25 -9.11 15.60
#